data_caf1eabf09e377a566ac722b530fb46e
#
_entry.id   caf1eabf09e377a566ac722b530fb46e
#
_cell.length_a   1.000
_cell.length_b   1.000
_cell.length_c   1.000
_cell.angle_alpha   90.00
_cell.angle_beta   90.00
_cell.angle_gamma   90.00
#
_symmetry.space_group_name_H-M   'P 1'
#
loop_
_entity.id
_entity.type
_entity.pdbx_description
1 polymer ?
#
loop_
_entity_poly.entity_id
_entity_poly.type
_entity_poly.pdbx_seq_one_letter_code
_entity_poly.pdbx_strand_id
1 'polypeptide(L)'
;MQQKGRTSMAREFAKAFYQSRQWQKCRAAYIAYRKSIDGGMCESCHEAPGYIVHHKIHLTPENINDPDISLGFGNLKYDCHACHNAEHGAAAVPGLVEYTFDSQGNLVLGPPKND
;
A
#
# COMPACT_ATOMS: atom_id res chain seq x y z
N MET A 1 -9.94 26.18 10.29
CA MET A 1 -9.37 25.64 9.12
C MET A 1 -8.25 24.72 9.36
N GLN A 2 -7.77 24.65 10.48
CA GLN A 2 -6.62 23.88 10.73
C GLN A 2 -6.88 22.40 10.81
N GLN A 3 -8.06 22.00 11.16
CA GLN A 3 -8.36 20.60 11.19
C GLN A 3 -8.30 20.01 9.81
N LYS A 4 -8.76 20.78 8.85
CA LYS A 4 -8.62 20.35 7.50
C LYS A 4 -7.19 20.13 7.15
N GLY A 5 -6.33 21.00 7.65
CA GLY A 5 -4.94 20.88 7.35
C GLY A 5 -4.35 19.60 7.85
N ARG A 6 -4.77 19.15 9.01
CA ARG A 6 -4.23 17.93 9.55
C ARG A 6 -4.55 16.72 8.67
N THR A 7 -5.81 16.60 8.25
CA THR A 7 -6.18 15.51 7.37
C THR A 7 -5.46 15.61 6.05
N SER A 8 -5.35 16.82 5.53
CA SER A 8 -4.65 17.03 4.28
C SER A 8 -3.19 16.63 4.37
N MET A 9 -2.55 16.96 5.49
CA MET A 9 -1.15 16.62 5.65
C MET A 9 -0.94 15.11 5.65
N ALA A 10 -1.83 14.38 6.31
CA ALA A 10 -1.71 12.93 6.32
C ALA A 10 -1.84 12.35 4.92
N ARG A 11 -2.79 12.89 4.14
CA ARG A 11 -2.94 12.44 2.78
C ARG A 11 -1.76 12.81 1.92
N GLU A 12 -1.29 14.04 2.09
CA GLU A 12 -0.25 14.54 1.21
C GLU A 12 1.07 13.86 1.42
N PHE A 13 1.41 13.51 2.66
CA PHE A 13 2.67 12.82 2.85
C PHE A 13 2.61 11.44 2.20
N ALA A 14 1.49 10.74 2.35
CA ALA A 14 1.34 9.43 1.75
C ALA A 14 1.31 9.51 0.24
N LYS A 15 0.54 10.46 -0.28
CA LYS A 15 0.44 10.60 -1.72
C LYS A 15 1.79 10.92 -2.34
N ALA A 16 2.52 11.86 -1.73
CA ALA A 16 3.83 12.22 -2.24
C ALA A 16 4.76 11.02 -2.24
N PHE A 17 4.72 10.23 -1.18
CA PHE A 17 5.57 9.06 -1.10
C PHE A 17 5.23 8.07 -2.21
N TYR A 18 3.94 7.75 -2.37
CA TYR A 18 3.55 6.73 -3.33
C TYR A 18 3.74 7.18 -4.78
N GLN A 19 3.88 8.47 -4.99
CA GLN A 19 4.19 8.98 -6.31
C GLN A 19 5.68 9.20 -6.52
N SER A 20 6.48 8.95 -5.49
CA SER A 20 7.91 9.20 -5.59
C SER A 20 8.58 8.15 -6.46
N ARG A 21 9.73 8.54 -7.01
CA ARG A 21 10.50 7.64 -7.83
C ARG A 21 11.06 6.50 -7.01
N GLN A 22 11.48 6.79 -5.79
CA GLN A 22 12.00 5.74 -4.90
C GLN A 22 10.97 4.66 -4.68
N TRP A 23 9.73 5.03 -4.40
CA TRP A 23 8.70 4.03 -4.18
C TRP A 23 8.42 3.24 -5.44
N GLN A 24 8.32 3.92 -6.59
CA GLN A 24 8.01 3.22 -7.83
C GLN A 24 9.09 2.19 -8.16
N LYS A 25 10.35 2.54 -7.95
CA LYS A 25 11.43 1.60 -8.17
C LYS A 25 11.39 0.45 -7.17
N CYS A 26 11.14 0.77 -5.92
CA CYS A 26 11.08 -0.25 -4.88
C CYS A 26 9.94 -1.23 -5.15
N ARG A 27 8.78 -0.69 -5.52
CA ARG A 27 7.62 -1.51 -5.82
C ARG A 27 7.91 -2.45 -6.99
N ALA A 28 8.48 -1.93 -8.05
CA ALA A 28 8.80 -2.75 -9.21
C ALA A 28 9.81 -3.83 -8.86
N ALA A 29 10.80 -3.49 -8.06
CA ALA A 29 11.81 -4.45 -7.64
C ALA A 29 11.20 -5.54 -6.76
N TYR A 30 10.29 -5.17 -5.88
CA TYR A 30 9.65 -6.15 -5.02
C TYR A 30 8.79 -7.12 -5.83
N ILE A 31 8.06 -6.60 -6.82
CA ILE A 31 7.24 -7.44 -7.67
C ILE A 31 8.12 -8.42 -8.45
N ALA A 32 9.25 -7.93 -8.99
CA ALA A 32 10.17 -8.80 -9.71
C ALA A 32 10.74 -9.88 -8.78
N TYR A 33 11.05 -9.50 -7.56
CA TYR A 33 11.55 -10.43 -6.57
C TYR A 33 10.51 -11.53 -6.30
N ARG A 34 9.24 -11.14 -6.09
CA ARG A 34 8.20 -12.12 -5.85
C ARG A 34 7.97 -13.02 -7.05
N LYS A 35 8.07 -12.48 -8.25
CA LYS A 35 7.91 -13.29 -9.44
C LYS A 35 8.99 -14.34 -9.55
N SER A 36 10.18 -14.04 -9.05
CA SER A 36 11.27 -15.03 -9.11
C SER A 36 11.08 -16.13 -8.08
N ILE A 37 10.26 -15.91 -7.06
CA ILE A 37 10.04 -16.91 -6.03
C ILE A 37 8.90 -17.84 -6.38
N ASP A 38 7.75 -17.28 -6.72
CA ASP A 38 6.56 -18.11 -6.96
C ASP A 38 5.72 -17.62 -8.12
N GLY A 39 6.31 -16.87 -9.04
CA GLY A 39 5.57 -16.36 -10.19
C GLY A 39 4.75 -15.13 -9.88
N GLY A 40 4.89 -14.55 -8.68
CA GLY A 40 4.16 -13.34 -8.34
C GLY A 40 2.78 -13.61 -7.78
N MET A 41 2.64 -14.70 -7.05
CA MET A 41 1.36 -15.03 -6.45
C MET A 41 1.11 -14.22 -5.19
N CYS A 42 -0.17 -14.08 -4.85
CA CYS A 42 -0.57 -13.42 -3.62
C CYS A 42 0.10 -14.06 -2.42
N GLU A 43 0.66 -13.25 -1.54
CA GLU A 43 1.35 -13.79 -0.37
C GLU A 43 0.39 -14.24 0.71
N SER A 44 -0.87 -13.84 0.64
CA SER A 44 -1.86 -14.21 1.65
C SER A 44 -2.57 -15.51 1.29
N CYS A 45 -3.10 -15.62 0.10
CA CYS A 45 -3.88 -16.80 -0.25
C CYS A 45 -3.13 -17.76 -1.15
N HIS A 46 -2.10 -17.32 -1.83
CA HIS A 46 -1.30 -18.16 -2.74
C HIS A 46 -2.12 -18.80 -3.87
N GLU A 47 -3.32 -18.27 -4.11
CA GLU A 47 -4.20 -18.85 -5.13
C GLU A 47 -4.45 -17.93 -6.30
N ALA A 48 -4.16 -16.66 -6.13
CA ALA A 48 -4.38 -15.67 -7.17
C ALA A 48 -3.11 -14.89 -7.40
N PRO A 49 -2.93 -14.32 -8.59
CA PRO A 49 -1.75 -13.47 -8.81
C PRO A 49 -1.79 -12.27 -7.88
N GLY A 50 -0.63 -11.82 -7.47
CA GLY A 50 -0.53 -10.60 -6.69
C GLY A 50 -0.99 -9.42 -7.51
N TYR A 51 -1.42 -8.37 -6.84
CA TYR A 51 -1.96 -7.20 -7.50
C TYR A 51 -1.38 -5.94 -6.92
N ILE A 52 -1.26 -5.85 -5.61
CA ILE A 52 -0.85 -4.63 -4.96
C ILE A 52 0.25 -4.91 -3.96
N VAL A 53 1.24 -4.03 -3.93
CA VAL A 53 2.31 -4.07 -2.92
C VAL A 53 1.94 -3.10 -1.82
N HIS A 54 1.85 -3.58 -0.59
CA HIS A 54 1.53 -2.69 0.51
C HIS A 54 2.48 -2.94 1.67
N HIS A 55 2.42 -2.06 2.65
CA HIS A 55 3.31 -2.09 3.80
C HIS A 55 2.63 -2.84 4.94
N LYS A 56 3.37 -3.76 5.56
CA LYS A 56 2.85 -4.48 6.72
C LYS A 56 2.70 -3.53 7.90
N ILE A 57 3.73 -2.75 8.16
CA ILE A 57 3.64 -1.66 9.11
C ILE A 57 3.24 -0.44 8.31
N HIS A 58 2.10 0.13 8.64
CA HIS A 58 1.57 1.24 7.88
C HIS A 58 2.48 2.46 7.97
N LEU A 59 2.56 3.21 6.90
CA LEU A 59 3.39 4.40 6.88
C LEU A 59 2.74 5.52 7.68
N THR A 60 3.56 6.24 8.40
CA THR A 60 3.13 7.39 9.18
C THR A 60 4.13 8.51 8.92
N PRO A 61 3.79 9.75 9.28
CA PRO A 61 4.77 10.82 9.15
C PRO A 61 6.04 10.54 9.95
N GLU A 62 5.92 9.76 11.02
CA GLU A 62 7.08 9.47 11.86
C GLU A 62 7.99 8.41 11.23
N ASN A 63 7.45 7.47 10.45
CA ASN A 63 8.28 6.40 9.93
C ASN A 63 8.51 6.48 8.42
N ILE A 64 7.91 7.46 7.75
CA ILE A 64 8.00 7.53 6.29
C ILE A 64 9.44 7.74 5.82
N ASN A 65 10.27 8.33 6.65
CA ASN A 65 11.66 8.58 6.28
C ASN A 65 12.60 7.47 6.74
N ASP A 66 12.06 6.43 7.36
CA ASP A 66 12.85 5.26 7.73
C ASP A 66 12.84 4.30 6.55
N PRO A 67 13.95 4.16 5.81
CA PRO A 67 13.90 3.32 4.62
C PRO A 67 13.68 1.84 4.91
N ASP A 68 13.98 1.38 6.11
CA ASP A 68 13.70 -0.01 6.44
C ASP A 68 12.20 -0.26 6.51
N ILE A 69 11.43 0.76 6.83
CA ILE A 69 9.97 0.65 6.91
C ILE A 69 9.33 1.02 5.58
N SER A 70 9.76 2.14 4.99
CA SER A 70 9.08 2.64 3.80
C SER A 70 9.52 1.94 2.53
N LEU A 71 10.76 1.45 2.48
CA LEU A 71 11.32 0.87 1.25
C LEU A 71 11.94 -0.51 1.46
N GLY A 72 11.86 -1.05 2.66
CA GLY A 72 12.46 -2.34 2.96
C GLY A 72 11.57 -3.49 2.56
N PHE A 73 12.13 -4.46 1.85
CA PHE A 73 11.37 -5.62 1.40
C PHE A 73 10.72 -6.36 2.56
N GLY A 74 11.34 -6.36 3.71
CA GLY A 74 10.80 -7.06 4.87
C GLY A 74 9.47 -6.50 5.35
N ASN A 75 9.17 -5.25 4.99
CA ASN A 75 7.91 -4.63 5.38
C ASN A 75 6.91 -4.57 4.23
N LEU A 76 7.18 -5.24 3.12
CA LEU A 76 6.29 -5.22 1.97
C LEU A 76 5.60 -6.55 1.80
N LYS A 77 4.45 -6.50 1.16
CA LYS A 77 3.64 -7.69 0.92
C LYS A 77 2.90 -7.51 -0.38
N TYR A 78 2.86 -8.56 -1.18
CA TYR A 78 2.24 -8.54 -2.50
C TYR A 78 0.97 -9.38 -2.43
N ASP A 79 -0.17 -8.73 -2.39
CA ASP A 79 -1.45 -9.41 -2.19
C ASP A 79 -2.36 -9.21 -3.39
N CYS A 80 -3.26 -10.14 -3.59
CA CYS A 80 -4.29 -9.98 -4.59
C CYS A 80 -5.31 -8.98 -4.11
N HIS A 81 -6.16 -8.54 -5.03
CA HIS A 81 -7.13 -7.51 -4.72
C HIS A 81 -8.07 -7.93 -3.59
N ALA A 82 -8.54 -9.17 -3.66
CA ALA A 82 -9.49 -9.65 -2.66
C ALA A 82 -8.88 -9.72 -1.26
N CYS A 83 -7.64 -10.23 -1.17
CA CYS A 83 -7.00 -10.33 0.13
C CYS A 83 -6.67 -8.95 0.69
N HIS A 84 -6.25 -8.04 -0.18
CA HIS A 84 -5.96 -6.67 0.25
C HIS A 84 -7.23 -6.01 0.78
N ASN A 85 -8.34 -6.15 0.08
CA ASN A 85 -9.59 -5.56 0.52
C ASN A 85 -10.09 -6.19 1.82
N ALA A 86 -9.94 -7.49 1.96
CA ALA A 86 -10.39 -8.17 3.17
C ALA A 86 -9.60 -7.69 4.38
N GLU A 87 -8.30 -7.51 4.20
CA GLU A 87 -7.46 -7.03 5.29
C GLU A 87 -7.84 -5.63 5.70
N HIS A 88 -8.06 -4.76 4.73
CA HIS A 88 -8.47 -3.40 5.04
C HIS A 88 -9.87 -3.35 5.63
N GLY A 89 -10.76 -4.17 5.12
CA GLY A 89 -12.11 -4.22 5.66
C GLY A 89 -12.12 -4.69 7.10
N ALA A 90 -11.31 -5.68 7.41
CA ALA A 90 -11.25 -6.20 8.77
C ALA A 90 -10.66 -5.18 9.73
N ALA A 91 -9.75 -4.36 9.24
CA ALA A 91 -9.10 -3.36 10.07
C ALA A 91 -9.81 -2.03 10.06
N ALA A 92 -10.87 -1.88 9.28
CA ALA A 92 -11.52 -0.59 9.12
C ALA A 92 -12.12 -0.14 10.43
N VAL A 93 -11.97 1.14 10.71
CA VAL A 93 -12.55 1.77 11.87
C VAL A 93 -13.49 2.85 11.37
N PRO A 94 -14.73 2.89 11.86
CA PRO A 94 -15.66 3.90 11.37
C PRO A 94 -15.09 5.31 11.55
N GLY A 95 -15.21 6.10 10.51
CA GLY A 95 -14.74 7.48 10.55
C GLY A 95 -13.33 7.68 10.10
N LEU A 96 -12.56 6.63 9.92
CA LEU A 96 -11.20 6.77 9.41
C LEU A 96 -11.22 6.82 7.91
N VAL A 97 -10.31 7.65 7.38
CA VAL A 97 -10.15 7.71 5.94
C VAL A 97 -9.37 6.49 5.50
N GLU A 98 -9.88 5.83 4.49
CA GLU A 98 -9.20 4.67 3.93
C GLU A 98 -8.54 5.02 2.63
N TYR A 99 -7.44 4.35 2.38
CA TYR A 99 -6.72 4.49 1.12
C TYR A 99 -6.73 3.16 0.42
N THR A 100 -6.80 3.22 -0.89
CA THR A 100 -6.67 2.02 -1.70
C THR A 100 -5.80 2.39 -2.89
N PHE A 101 -5.55 1.44 -3.76
CA PHE A 101 -4.69 1.68 -4.92
C PHE A 101 -5.43 1.24 -6.17
N ASP A 102 -5.26 2.00 -7.23
CA ASP A 102 -5.85 1.61 -8.50
C ASP A 102 -4.94 0.59 -9.21
N SER A 103 -5.31 0.23 -10.41
CA SER A 103 -4.59 -0.82 -11.15
C SER A 103 -3.16 -0.42 -11.48
N GLN A 104 -2.84 0.85 -11.39
CA GLN A 104 -1.50 1.33 -11.67
C GLN A 104 -0.70 1.58 -10.41
N GLY A 105 -1.27 1.29 -9.25
CA GLY A 105 -0.57 1.48 -7.99
C GLY A 105 -0.68 2.88 -7.45
N ASN A 106 -1.57 3.71 -8.00
CA ASN A 106 -1.76 5.05 -7.49
C ASN A 106 -2.65 5.04 -6.28
N LEU A 107 -2.36 5.91 -5.33
CA LEU A 107 -3.15 6.01 -4.12
C LEU A 107 -4.49 6.66 -4.43
N VAL A 108 -5.55 6.02 -3.99
CA VAL A 108 -6.91 6.50 -4.18
C VAL A 108 -7.58 6.55 -2.84
N LEU A 109 -8.31 7.62 -2.58
CA LEU A 109 -9.04 7.77 -1.33
C LEU A 109 -10.35 7.03 -1.41
N GLY A 110 -10.74 6.50 -0.25
CA GLY A 110 -12.03 5.86 -0.13
C GLY A 110 -11.94 4.37 -0.17
N PRO A 111 -13.08 3.70 -0.01
CA PRO A 111 -13.07 2.24 -0.01
C PRO A 111 -12.70 1.70 -1.38
N PRO A 112 -12.15 0.49 -1.42
CA PRO A 112 -11.82 -0.12 -2.69
C PRO A 112 -13.05 -0.33 -3.52
N LYS A 113 -12.88 -0.19 -4.83
CA LYS A 113 -13.97 -0.46 -5.73
C LYS A 113 -13.96 -1.92 -6.11
N ASN A 114 -15.13 -2.49 -6.15
CA ASN A 114 -15.25 -3.87 -6.59
C ASN A 114 -15.57 -3.87 -8.05
N ASP A 115 -14.67 -4.32 -8.82
CA ASP A 115 -14.92 -4.35 -10.26
C ASP A 115 -15.24 -5.69 -10.76
#